data_1cf3ae4432f9e9307c5ffaa8056a2fb1
#
_entry.id   1cf3ae4432f9e9307c5ffaa8056a2fb1
#
_cell.length_a   1.000
_cell.length_b   1.000
_cell.length_c   1.000
_cell.angle_alpha   90.00
_cell.angle_beta   90.00
_cell.angle_gamma   90.00
#
_symmetry.space_group_name_H-M   'P 1'
#
loop_
_entity.id
_entity.type
_entity.pdbx_description
1 polymer ?
#
loop_
_entity_poly.entity_id
_entity_poly.type
_entity_poly.pdbx_seq_one_letter_code
_entity_poly.pdbx_strand_id
1 'polypeptide(L)'
;MTIKKQTWFHVIIYFIIATTLSGVFRLGLFDWYNKMTLPYGLTIVMKSILEGIGPIAAATIVLISIKKKSDITFLGSKKTKSFIMVIIPILLFTIFGGNNDQNLNRHYYGFIVGTSLTLYAVFEECGWRGFLQNEFANLKPFLRAILIGSFWYLWHLSFISNDTTVFDELKFFGILVFASWGIGAIADKTKSIFASACFHLIGSILTFSPLISNSFDNQTRYIIFGICLFSWIIIVNTWEKSIITQK
;
A
#
# COMPACT_ATOMS: atom_id res chain seq x y z
N MET A 1 24.66 -6.87 14.10
CA MET A 1 23.34 -7.38 14.55
C MET A 1 22.88 -8.39 13.50
N THR A 2 22.82 -9.65 13.83
CA THR A 2 22.50 -10.73 12.86
C THR A 2 21.01 -11.07 12.91
N ILE A 3 20.38 -11.17 11.75
CA ILE A 3 19.00 -11.65 11.64
C ILE A 3 19.00 -13.16 11.88
N LYS A 4 18.10 -13.64 12.72
CA LYS A 4 17.99 -15.09 13.03
C LYS A 4 17.60 -15.86 11.75
N LYS A 5 18.13 -17.08 11.59
CA LYS A 5 17.82 -17.98 10.47
C LYS A 5 16.30 -18.22 10.32
N GLN A 6 15.59 -18.35 11.44
CA GLN A 6 14.14 -18.53 11.47
C GLN A 6 13.39 -17.33 10.90
N THR A 7 13.83 -16.09 11.16
CA THR A 7 13.24 -14.88 10.57
C THR A 7 13.32 -14.91 9.04
N TRP A 8 14.50 -15.27 8.49
CA TRP A 8 14.65 -15.41 7.04
C TRP A 8 13.73 -16.47 6.44
N PHE A 9 13.54 -17.59 7.11
CA PHE A 9 12.62 -18.63 6.66
C PHE A 9 11.19 -18.10 6.54
N HIS A 10 10.69 -17.39 7.56
CA HIS A 10 9.35 -16.78 7.53
C HIS A 10 9.22 -15.72 6.44
N VAL A 11 10.25 -14.87 6.26
CA VAL A 11 10.28 -13.82 5.23
C VAL A 11 10.24 -14.41 3.82
N ILE A 12 11.02 -15.47 3.57
CA ILE A 12 11.05 -16.14 2.26
C ILE A 12 9.69 -16.77 1.94
N ILE A 13 9.09 -17.49 2.89
CA ILE A 13 7.74 -18.07 2.69
C ILE A 13 6.72 -16.97 2.41
N TYR A 14 6.71 -15.92 3.23
CA TYR A 14 5.86 -14.76 3.00
C TYR A 14 6.03 -14.21 1.60
N PHE A 15 7.27 -13.98 1.17
CA PHE A 15 7.56 -13.36 -0.12
C PHE A 15 7.12 -14.25 -1.30
N ILE A 16 7.37 -15.55 -1.23
CA ILE A 16 6.91 -16.51 -2.25
C ILE A 16 5.38 -16.46 -2.37
N ILE A 17 4.66 -16.56 -1.25
CA ILE A 17 3.19 -16.53 -1.27
C ILE A 17 2.68 -15.19 -1.81
N ALA A 18 3.21 -14.07 -1.32
CA ALA A 18 2.80 -12.73 -1.74
C ALA A 18 3.01 -12.50 -3.24
N THR A 19 4.19 -12.87 -3.74
CA THR A 19 4.55 -12.68 -5.15
C THR A 19 3.75 -13.62 -6.05
N THR A 20 3.56 -14.88 -5.67
CA THR A 20 2.77 -15.83 -6.46
C THR A 20 1.32 -15.39 -6.57
N LEU A 21 0.67 -15.05 -5.45
CA LEU A 21 -0.74 -14.65 -5.46
C LEU A 21 -1.00 -13.37 -6.24
N SER A 22 -0.18 -12.33 -6.07
CA SER A 22 -0.33 -11.10 -6.85
C SER A 22 0.16 -11.24 -8.29
N GLY A 23 1.26 -11.96 -8.51
CA GLY A 23 1.89 -12.13 -9.81
C GLY A 23 1.00 -12.83 -10.82
N VAL A 24 0.20 -13.81 -10.40
CA VAL A 24 -0.78 -14.50 -11.25
C VAL A 24 -1.74 -13.50 -11.92
N PHE A 25 -2.21 -12.50 -11.17
CA PHE A 25 -3.12 -11.47 -11.70
C PHE A 25 -2.38 -10.38 -12.46
N ARG A 26 -1.23 -9.93 -11.97
CA ARG A 26 -0.42 -8.86 -12.59
C ARG A 26 0.15 -9.28 -13.95
N LEU A 27 0.54 -10.53 -14.10
CA LEU A 27 1.07 -11.08 -15.35
C LEU A 27 -0.03 -11.56 -16.32
N GLY A 28 -1.30 -11.36 -15.96
CA GLY A 28 -2.42 -11.76 -16.80
C GLY A 28 -2.56 -13.27 -16.99
N LEU A 29 -1.98 -14.08 -16.09
CA LEU A 29 -2.05 -15.54 -16.18
C LEU A 29 -3.45 -16.08 -15.84
N PHE A 30 -4.33 -15.25 -15.28
CA PHE A 30 -5.67 -15.59 -14.86
C PHE A 30 -6.68 -14.53 -15.31
N ASP A 31 -7.04 -14.57 -16.60
CA ASP A 31 -7.89 -13.55 -17.24
C ASP A 31 -9.41 -13.81 -17.12
N TRP A 32 -9.81 -14.78 -16.32
CA TRP A 32 -11.24 -15.13 -16.22
C TRP A 32 -12.11 -13.94 -15.78
N TYR A 33 -11.60 -13.06 -14.91
CA TYR A 33 -12.33 -11.88 -14.44
C TYR A 33 -12.54 -10.81 -15.54
N ASN A 34 -11.67 -10.75 -16.55
CA ASN A 34 -11.84 -9.88 -17.71
C ASN A 34 -12.97 -10.37 -18.64
N LYS A 35 -13.36 -11.64 -18.52
CA LYS A 35 -14.47 -12.26 -19.27
C LYS A 35 -15.82 -12.16 -18.55
N MET A 36 -15.83 -11.68 -17.30
CA MET A 36 -17.06 -11.49 -16.55
C MET A 36 -17.74 -10.17 -16.96
N THR A 37 -19.03 -10.24 -17.23
CA THR A 37 -19.88 -9.06 -17.49
C THR A 37 -20.23 -8.35 -16.18
N LEU A 38 -19.20 -7.81 -15.50
CA LEU A 38 -19.40 -7.06 -14.25
C LEU A 38 -19.62 -5.58 -14.56
N PRO A 39 -20.38 -4.86 -13.71
CA PRO A 39 -20.39 -3.40 -13.76
C PRO A 39 -18.96 -2.85 -13.67
N TYR A 40 -18.63 -1.88 -14.52
CA TYR A 40 -17.28 -1.34 -14.67
C TYR A 40 -16.61 -0.95 -13.33
N GLY A 41 -17.36 -0.26 -12.46
CA GLY A 41 -16.85 0.10 -11.14
C GLY A 41 -16.46 -1.11 -10.26
N LEU A 42 -17.23 -2.19 -10.34
CA LEU A 42 -16.91 -3.43 -9.61
C LEU A 42 -15.67 -4.12 -10.20
N THR A 43 -15.48 -4.04 -11.51
CA THR A 43 -14.27 -4.55 -12.17
C THR A 43 -13.01 -3.83 -11.66
N ILE A 44 -13.04 -2.50 -11.51
CA ILE A 44 -11.93 -1.71 -10.97
C ILE A 44 -11.60 -2.14 -9.53
N VAL A 45 -12.62 -2.24 -8.67
CA VAL A 45 -12.44 -2.67 -7.26
C VAL A 45 -11.86 -4.08 -7.21
N MET A 46 -12.42 -5.00 -8.00
CA MET A 46 -11.97 -6.39 -8.03
C MET A 46 -10.54 -6.53 -8.52
N LYS A 47 -10.16 -5.80 -9.57
CA LYS A 47 -8.77 -5.77 -10.07
C LYS A 47 -7.82 -5.29 -8.97
N SER A 48 -8.13 -4.19 -8.31
CA SER A 48 -7.32 -3.66 -7.20
C SER A 48 -7.18 -4.66 -6.05
N ILE A 49 -8.24 -5.40 -5.72
CA ILE A 49 -8.22 -6.46 -4.71
C ILE A 49 -7.30 -7.60 -5.15
N LEU A 50 -7.50 -8.13 -6.35
CA LEU A 50 -6.76 -9.28 -6.86
C LEU A 50 -5.26 -9.02 -7.01
N GLU A 51 -4.89 -7.84 -7.52
CA GLU A 51 -3.49 -7.46 -7.66
C GLU A 51 -2.81 -7.15 -6.31
N GLY A 52 -3.57 -6.66 -5.33
CA GLY A 52 -3.07 -6.29 -4.00
C GLY A 52 -3.17 -7.38 -2.93
N ILE A 53 -3.90 -8.49 -3.17
CA ILE A 53 -4.23 -9.48 -2.14
C ILE A 53 -3.01 -10.27 -1.62
N GLY A 54 -1.98 -10.42 -2.44
CA GLY A 54 -0.81 -11.25 -2.10
C GLY A 54 -0.17 -10.88 -0.76
N PRO A 55 0.23 -9.63 -0.53
CA PRO A 55 0.86 -9.24 0.73
C PRO A 55 0.01 -9.48 1.98
N ILE A 56 -1.29 -9.14 1.96
CA ILE A 56 -2.17 -9.38 3.13
C ILE A 56 -2.43 -10.87 3.36
N ALA A 57 -2.68 -11.65 2.31
CA ALA A 57 -2.90 -13.08 2.43
C ALA A 57 -1.64 -13.79 2.95
N ALA A 58 -0.47 -13.48 2.40
CA ALA A 58 0.80 -14.03 2.84
C ALA A 58 1.11 -13.69 4.31
N ALA A 59 0.93 -12.41 4.70
CA ALA A 59 1.11 -11.98 6.08
C ALA A 59 0.18 -12.73 7.04
N THR A 60 -1.10 -12.88 6.67
CA THR A 60 -2.10 -13.58 7.48
C THR A 60 -1.75 -15.05 7.65
N ILE A 61 -1.42 -15.75 6.55
CA ILE A 61 -1.05 -17.17 6.56
C ILE A 61 0.18 -17.39 7.46
N VAL A 62 1.24 -16.60 7.27
CA VAL A 62 2.48 -16.80 8.03
C VAL A 62 2.28 -16.45 9.50
N LEU A 63 1.65 -15.32 9.83
CA LEU A 63 1.39 -14.92 11.23
C LEU A 63 0.56 -15.96 12.00
N ILE A 64 -0.48 -16.52 11.37
CA ILE A 64 -1.29 -17.58 11.96
C ILE A 64 -0.43 -18.84 12.17
N SER A 65 0.34 -19.25 11.17
CA SER A 65 1.18 -20.46 11.22
C SER A 65 2.22 -20.40 12.34
N ILE A 66 2.83 -19.25 12.57
CA ILE A 66 3.84 -19.06 13.62
C ILE A 66 3.24 -18.58 14.96
N LYS A 67 1.90 -18.43 15.02
CA LYS A 67 1.17 -17.93 16.20
C LYS A 67 1.72 -16.60 16.74
N LYS A 68 2.15 -15.72 15.84
CA LYS A 68 2.70 -14.39 16.17
C LYS A 68 1.67 -13.30 15.88
N LYS A 69 1.62 -12.30 16.75
CA LYS A 69 0.80 -11.09 16.53
C LYS A 69 1.70 -9.96 16.05
N SER A 70 1.16 -9.13 15.18
CA SER A 70 1.81 -7.90 14.75
C SER A 70 1.55 -6.78 15.77
N ASP A 71 2.59 -5.99 16.05
CA ASP A 71 2.46 -4.75 16.84
C ASP A 71 1.85 -3.61 16.03
N ILE A 72 1.87 -3.73 14.69
CA ILE A 72 1.25 -2.78 13.76
C ILE A 72 -0.09 -3.38 13.34
N THR A 73 -1.18 -2.71 13.72
CA THR A 73 -2.56 -3.17 13.48
C THR A 73 -3.27 -2.25 12.49
N PHE A 74 -4.44 -2.62 12.00
CA PHE A 74 -5.19 -1.80 11.05
C PHE A 74 -5.35 -0.35 11.52
N LEU A 75 -5.82 -0.15 12.75
CA LEU A 75 -6.15 1.16 13.30
C LEU A 75 -5.08 1.74 14.23
N GLY A 76 -4.04 0.97 14.56
CA GLY A 76 -2.96 1.41 15.44
C GLY A 76 -3.40 1.90 16.81
N SER A 77 -2.62 2.81 17.39
CA SER A 77 -2.86 3.32 18.76
C SER A 77 -3.99 4.38 18.85
N LYS A 78 -4.39 5.01 17.74
CA LYS A 78 -5.43 6.06 17.71
C LYS A 78 -6.45 5.78 16.60
N LYS A 79 -7.44 4.95 16.91
CA LYS A 79 -8.42 4.42 15.94
C LYS A 79 -9.11 5.51 15.10
N THR A 80 -9.62 6.55 15.75
CA THR A 80 -10.32 7.65 15.06
C THR A 80 -9.41 8.39 14.09
N LYS A 81 -8.15 8.67 14.46
CA LYS A 81 -7.21 9.36 13.59
C LYS A 81 -6.88 8.51 12.35
N SER A 82 -6.64 7.21 12.52
CA SER A 82 -6.42 6.29 11.42
C SER A 82 -7.60 6.27 10.45
N PHE A 83 -8.81 6.20 10.97
CA PHE A 83 -10.02 6.18 10.16
C PHE A 83 -10.21 7.49 9.39
N ILE A 84 -10.02 8.64 10.04
CA ILE A 84 -10.09 9.96 9.38
C ILE A 84 -9.07 10.04 8.25
N MET A 85 -7.83 9.59 8.45
CA MET A 85 -6.78 9.61 7.42
C MET A 85 -7.21 8.87 6.15
N VAL A 86 -7.82 7.70 6.28
CA VAL A 86 -8.29 6.88 5.14
C VAL A 86 -9.49 7.51 4.43
N ILE A 87 -10.38 8.15 5.16
CA ILE A 87 -11.58 8.78 4.58
C ILE A 87 -11.24 10.01 3.73
N ILE A 88 -10.20 10.78 4.10
CA ILE A 88 -9.81 12.00 3.38
C ILE A 88 -9.60 11.76 1.88
N PRO A 89 -8.74 10.85 1.40
CA PRO A 89 -8.53 10.65 -0.02
C PRO A 89 -9.79 10.17 -0.74
N ILE A 90 -10.58 9.28 -0.12
CA ILE A 90 -11.84 8.79 -0.69
C ILE A 90 -12.81 9.96 -0.93
N LEU A 91 -12.98 10.83 0.07
CA LEU A 91 -13.84 12.01 -0.06
C LEU A 91 -13.31 12.98 -1.12
N LEU A 92 -12.01 13.24 -1.17
CA LEU A 92 -11.44 14.16 -2.14
C LEU A 92 -11.62 13.64 -3.57
N PHE A 93 -11.32 12.39 -3.86
CA PHE A 93 -11.57 11.79 -5.17
C PHE A 93 -13.06 11.85 -5.54
N THR A 94 -13.95 11.62 -4.56
CA THR A 94 -15.40 11.73 -4.75
C THR A 94 -15.81 13.17 -5.09
N ILE A 95 -15.34 14.16 -4.34
CA ILE A 95 -15.73 15.57 -4.52
C ILE A 95 -15.22 16.13 -5.85
N PHE A 96 -13.96 15.91 -6.19
CA PHE A 96 -13.39 16.35 -7.46
C PHE A 96 -13.97 15.60 -8.65
N GLY A 97 -14.31 14.32 -8.47
CA GLY A 97 -14.88 13.46 -9.50
C GLY A 97 -13.88 13.17 -10.63
N GLY A 98 -13.87 11.94 -11.12
CA GLY A 98 -12.99 11.50 -12.20
C GLY A 98 -13.69 11.41 -13.55
N ASN A 99 -12.94 11.61 -14.63
CA ASN A 99 -13.41 11.33 -15.99
C ASN A 99 -13.33 9.82 -16.25
N ASN A 100 -14.25 9.31 -17.05
CA ASN A 100 -14.28 7.90 -17.43
C ASN A 100 -14.99 7.71 -18.79
N ASP A 101 -14.62 6.66 -19.51
CA ASP A 101 -15.14 6.32 -20.84
C ASP A 101 -16.47 5.55 -20.78
N GLN A 102 -16.98 5.26 -19.60
CA GLN A 102 -18.19 4.45 -19.39
C GLN A 102 -19.45 5.29 -19.07
N ASN A 103 -19.35 6.61 -19.22
CA ASN A 103 -20.42 7.54 -18.90
C ASN A 103 -20.97 7.42 -17.47
N LEU A 104 -20.17 6.93 -16.52
CA LEU A 104 -20.55 6.93 -15.12
C LEU A 104 -20.56 8.35 -14.57
N ASN A 105 -21.45 8.61 -13.59
CA ASN A 105 -21.39 9.87 -12.85
C ASN A 105 -19.96 10.07 -12.30
N ARG A 106 -19.36 11.23 -12.55
CA ARG A 106 -17.97 11.54 -12.22
C ARG A 106 -17.65 11.40 -10.73
N HIS A 107 -18.58 11.77 -9.85
CA HIS A 107 -18.39 11.69 -8.41
C HIS A 107 -18.47 10.26 -7.90
N TYR A 108 -19.40 9.47 -8.45
CA TYR A 108 -19.47 8.03 -8.18
C TYR A 108 -18.21 7.31 -8.66
N TYR A 109 -17.71 7.67 -9.84
CA TYR A 109 -16.46 7.12 -10.34
C TYR A 109 -15.26 7.52 -9.47
N GLY A 110 -15.18 8.77 -9.03
CA GLY A 110 -14.17 9.24 -8.08
C GLY A 110 -14.20 8.46 -6.75
N PHE A 111 -15.40 8.15 -6.23
CA PHE A 111 -15.56 7.28 -5.06
C PHE A 111 -14.98 5.87 -5.28
N ILE A 112 -15.26 5.27 -6.44
CA ILE A 112 -14.73 3.95 -6.81
C ILE A 112 -13.20 4.00 -6.86
N VAL A 113 -12.63 4.98 -7.56
CA VAL A 113 -11.16 5.14 -7.67
C VAL A 113 -10.52 5.32 -6.30
N GLY A 114 -11.01 6.26 -5.51
CA GLY A 114 -10.48 6.53 -4.17
C GLY A 114 -10.53 5.32 -3.24
N THR A 115 -11.65 4.58 -3.28
CA THR A 115 -11.82 3.36 -2.47
C THR A 115 -10.89 2.25 -2.95
N SER A 116 -10.81 2.00 -4.26
CA SER A 116 -9.98 0.95 -4.83
C SER A 116 -8.50 1.13 -4.51
N LEU A 117 -7.98 2.34 -4.69
CA LEU A 117 -6.58 2.66 -4.41
C LEU A 117 -6.26 2.59 -2.92
N THR A 118 -7.20 3.02 -2.08
CA THR A 118 -7.04 2.93 -0.63
C THR A 118 -7.00 1.48 -0.16
N LEU A 119 -7.90 0.63 -0.67
CA LEU A 119 -7.91 -0.81 -0.37
C LEU A 119 -6.61 -1.48 -0.83
N TYR A 120 -6.18 -1.18 -2.04
CA TYR A 120 -4.93 -1.69 -2.59
C TYR A 120 -3.73 -1.33 -1.70
N ALA A 121 -3.59 -0.06 -1.32
CA ALA A 121 -2.53 0.39 -0.43
C ALA A 121 -2.61 -0.28 0.95
N VAL A 122 -3.81 -0.45 1.52
CA VAL A 122 -4.01 -1.15 2.81
C VAL A 122 -3.56 -2.61 2.71
N PHE A 123 -3.88 -3.31 1.64
CA PHE A 123 -3.48 -4.71 1.46
C PHE A 123 -1.96 -4.86 1.37
N GLU A 124 -1.30 -3.97 0.64
CA GLU A 124 0.15 -3.94 0.57
C GLU A 124 0.77 -3.65 1.94
N GLU A 125 0.29 -2.63 2.64
CA GLU A 125 0.85 -2.24 3.93
C GLU A 125 0.62 -3.29 5.05
N CYS A 126 -0.40 -4.15 4.92
CA CYS A 126 -0.54 -5.32 5.78
C CYS A 126 0.69 -6.25 5.68
N GLY A 127 1.21 -6.42 4.50
CA GLY A 127 2.41 -7.21 4.26
C GLY A 127 3.69 -6.47 4.66
N TRP A 128 3.89 -5.28 4.11
CA TRP A 128 5.15 -4.54 4.28
C TRP A 128 5.34 -4.03 5.70
N ARG A 129 4.29 -3.47 6.33
CA ARG A 129 4.37 -2.90 7.69
C ARG A 129 3.81 -3.85 8.74
N GLY A 130 2.70 -4.51 8.42
CA GLY A 130 2.09 -5.47 9.33
C GLY A 130 2.95 -6.73 9.57
N PHE A 131 3.71 -7.20 8.60
CA PHE A 131 4.55 -8.39 8.72
C PHE A 131 6.05 -8.09 8.65
N LEU A 132 6.58 -7.66 7.48
CA LEU A 132 8.04 -7.53 7.29
C LEU A 132 8.68 -6.55 8.25
N GLN A 133 8.04 -5.42 8.53
CA GLN A 133 8.57 -4.44 9.47
C GLN A 133 8.70 -5.01 10.89
N ASN A 134 7.78 -5.88 11.32
CA ASN A 134 7.89 -6.58 12.60
C ASN A 134 8.99 -7.67 12.59
N GLU A 135 9.15 -8.39 11.49
CA GLU A 135 10.22 -9.39 11.37
C GLU A 135 11.61 -8.74 11.41
N PHE A 136 11.73 -7.54 10.91
CA PHE A 136 12.97 -6.75 10.89
C PHE A 136 13.05 -5.67 11.98
N ALA A 137 12.21 -5.73 13.01
CA ALA A 137 12.14 -4.69 14.05
C ALA A 137 13.48 -4.43 14.76
N ASN A 138 14.34 -5.45 14.85
CA ASN A 138 15.65 -5.36 15.50
C ASN A 138 16.73 -4.66 14.63
N LEU A 139 16.43 -4.34 13.36
CA LEU A 139 17.36 -3.64 12.48
C LEU A 139 17.26 -2.13 12.67
N LYS A 140 18.36 -1.43 12.36
CA LYS A 140 18.34 0.02 12.22
C LYS A 140 17.32 0.42 11.15
N PRO A 141 16.57 1.53 11.34
CA PRO A 141 15.49 1.93 10.42
C PRO A 141 15.90 1.97 8.94
N PHE A 142 17.09 2.46 8.66
CA PHE A 142 17.62 2.55 7.29
C PHE A 142 17.85 1.17 6.65
N LEU A 143 18.50 0.24 7.37
CA LEU A 143 18.71 -1.14 6.87
C LEU A 143 17.39 -1.88 6.68
N ARG A 144 16.45 -1.68 7.59
CA ARG A 144 15.09 -2.22 7.47
C ARG A 144 14.39 -1.68 6.22
N ALA A 145 14.53 -0.39 5.94
CA ALA A 145 13.96 0.23 4.74
C ALA A 145 14.56 -0.33 3.44
N ILE A 146 15.88 -0.55 3.39
CA ILE A 146 16.53 -1.18 2.25
C ILE A 146 15.97 -2.57 2.01
N LEU A 147 15.87 -3.43 3.05
CA LEU A 147 15.36 -4.78 2.90
C LEU A 147 13.88 -4.78 2.44
N ILE A 148 13.01 -4.01 3.11
CA ILE A 148 11.60 -3.95 2.75
C ILE A 148 11.43 -3.38 1.34
N GLY A 149 12.17 -2.31 1.00
CA GLY A 149 12.14 -1.71 -0.33
C GLY A 149 12.62 -2.68 -1.42
N SER A 150 13.62 -3.51 -1.12
CA SER A 150 14.08 -4.56 -2.04
C SER A 150 13.02 -5.62 -2.29
N PHE A 151 12.37 -6.13 -1.23
CA PHE A 151 11.27 -7.08 -1.39
C PHE A 151 10.08 -6.44 -2.10
N TRP A 152 9.78 -5.19 -1.83
CA TRP A 152 8.70 -4.45 -2.47
C TRP A 152 8.98 -4.26 -3.96
N TYR A 153 10.21 -3.89 -4.34
CA TYR A 153 10.64 -3.79 -5.73
C TYR A 153 10.51 -5.14 -6.46
N LEU A 154 11.06 -6.21 -5.89
CA LEU A 154 10.99 -7.55 -6.49
C LEU A 154 9.55 -8.04 -6.67
N TRP A 155 8.66 -7.70 -5.76
CA TRP A 155 7.24 -8.07 -5.83
C TRP A 155 6.49 -7.33 -6.95
N HIS A 156 6.93 -6.14 -7.35
CA HIS A 156 6.32 -5.42 -8.47
C HIS A 156 6.52 -6.10 -9.81
N LEU A 157 7.56 -6.90 -9.97
CA LEU A 157 7.90 -7.63 -11.20
C LEU A 157 8.09 -6.72 -12.42
N SER A 158 8.35 -5.41 -12.22
CA SER A 158 8.51 -4.42 -13.29
C SER A 158 9.64 -4.78 -14.27
N PHE A 159 10.71 -5.39 -13.74
CA PHE A 159 11.87 -5.83 -14.50
C PHE A 159 11.59 -6.99 -15.50
N ILE A 160 10.40 -7.58 -15.44
CA ILE A 160 9.97 -8.60 -16.43
C ILE A 160 9.42 -7.92 -17.70
N SER A 161 9.00 -6.65 -17.62
CA SER A 161 8.54 -5.88 -18.76
C SER A 161 9.71 -5.46 -19.65
N ASN A 162 9.52 -5.54 -20.98
CA ASN A 162 10.50 -5.03 -21.93
C ASN A 162 10.40 -3.52 -22.15
N ASP A 163 9.49 -2.84 -21.48
CA ASP A 163 9.17 -1.42 -21.69
C ASP A 163 9.97 -0.48 -20.78
N THR A 164 10.83 -1.03 -19.91
CA THR A 164 11.63 -0.26 -18.94
C THR A 164 13.12 -0.34 -19.24
N THR A 165 13.85 0.76 -18.98
CA THR A 165 15.32 0.77 -19.04
C THR A 165 15.92 0.41 -17.69
N VAL A 166 17.19 -0.02 -17.68
CA VAL A 166 17.92 -0.26 -16.40
C VAL A 166 17.92 0.97 -15.50
N PHE A 167 17.98 2.17 -16.11
CA PHE A 167 17.93 3.41 -15.34
C PHE A 167 16.56 3.64 -14.68
N ASP A 168 15.47 3.34 -15.38
CA ASP A 168 14.11 3.43 -14.81
C ASP A 168 13.92 2.45 -13.66
N GLU A 169 14.44 1.23 -13.79
CA GLU A 169 14.39 0.22 -12.74
C GLU A 169 15.21 0.64 -11.51
N LEU A 170 16.40 1.18 -11.68
CA LEU A 170 17.21 1.70 -10.57
C LEU A 170 16.53 2.88 -9.88
N LYS A 171 15.92 3.79 -10.64
CA LYS A 171 15.14 4.90 -10.12
C LYS A 171 13.94 4.40 -9.33
N PHE A 172 13.19 3.44 -9.87
CA PHE A 172 12.03 2.85 -9.20
C PHE A 172 12.43 2.15 -7.90
N PHE A 173 13.50 1.34 -7.93
CA PHE A 173 14.07 0.72 -6.73
C PHE A 173 14.42 1.76 -5.65
N GLY A 174 15.12 2.84 -6.04
CA GLY A 174 15.48 3.92 -5.13
C GLY A 174 14.26 4.60 -4.49
N ILE A 175 13.21 4.84 -5.28
CA ILE A 175 11.93 5.40 -4.80
C ILE A 175 11.29 4.45 -3.76
N LEU A 176 11.25 3.15 -4.02
CA LEU A 176 10.65 2.19 -3.10
C LEU A 176 11.44 2.05 -1.79
N VAL A 177 12.76 2.11 -1.83
CA VAL A 177 13.61 2.14 -0.63
C VAL A 177 13.34 3.41 0.19
N PHE A 178 13.30 4.58 -0.45
CA PHE A 178 13.01 5.85 0.21
C PHE A 178 11.59 5.87 0.79
N ALA A 179 10.60 5.42 0.02
CA ALA A 179 9.23 5.28 0.48
C ALA A 179 9.14 4.31 1.67
N SER A 180 9.85 3.18 1.62
CA SER A 180 9.91 2.22 2.73
C SER A 180 10.46 2.85 4.01
N TRP A 181 11.42 3.75 3.91
CA TRP A 181 11.95 4.48 5.07
C TRP A 181 10.90 5.43 5.66
N GLY A 182 10.30 6.29 4.84
CA GLY A 182 9.30 7.26 5.29
C GLY A 182 8.04 6.62 5.84
N ILE A 183 7.45 5.68 5.10
CA ILE A 183 6.23 4.96 5.52
C ILE A 183 6.53 4.09 6.76
N GLY A 184 7.73 3.51 6.82
CA GLY A 184 8.19 2.76 7.99
C GLY A 184 8.24 3.62 9.26
N ALA A 185 8.69 4.87 9.18
CA ALA A 185 8.67 5.80 10.29
C ALA A 185 7.23 6.15 10.74
N ILE A 186 6.31 6.31 9.79
CA ILE A 186 4.87 6.49 10.10
C ILE A 186 4.31 5.27 10.83
N ALA A 187 4.60 4.06 10.34
CA ALA A 187 4.17 2.82 10.97
C ALA A 187 4.72 2.66 12.40
N ASP A 188 5.99 2.99 12.61
CA ASP A 188 6.61 2.93 13.94
C ASP A 188 5.96 3.91 14.93
N LYS A 189 5.62 5.12 14.47
CA LYS A 189 4.99 6.18 15.27
C LYS A 189 3.54 5.87 15.60
N THR A 190 2.78 5.42 14.60
CA THR A 190 1.31 5.30 14.71
C THR A 190 0.84 3.90 15.07
N LYS A 191 1.65 2.89 14.80
CA LYS A 191 1.30 1.46 14.84
C LYS A 191 0.09 1.12 13.96
N SER A 192 -0.17 1.94 12.91
CA SER A 192 -1.35 1.87 12.06
C SER A 192 -1.01 1.54 10.62
N ILE A 193 -1.60 0.46 10.11
CA ILE A 193 -1.58 0.10 8.69
C ILE A 193 -2.31 1.18 7.87
N PHE A 194 -3.45 1.68 8.35
CA PHE A 194 -4.21 2.74 7.67
C PHE A 194 -3.40 4.02 7.50
N ALA A 195 -2.70 4.46 8.55
CA ALA A 195 -1.82 5.62 8.43
C ALA A 195 -0.68 5.38 7.43
N SER A 196 -0.09 4.19 7.43
CA SER A 196 0.95 3.79 6.46
C SER A 196 0.41 3.78 5.03
N ALA A 197 -0.78 3.22 4.81
CA ALA A 197 -1.44 3.17 3.51
C ALA A 197 -1.74 4.57 2.95
N CYS A 198 -2.08 5.53 3.80
CA CYS A 198 -2.24 6.93 3.38
C CYS A 198 -0.95 7.51 2.80
N PHE A 199 0.20 7.31 3.45
CA PHE A 199 1.48 7.77 2.90
C PHE A 199 1.95 6.96 1.69
N HIS A 200 1.55 5.69 1.57
CA HIS A 200 1.75 4.90 0.37
C HIS A 200 0.99 5.50 -0.84
N LEU A 201 -0.25 5.98 -0.65
CA LEU A 201 -1.05 6.58 -1.71
C LEU A 201 -0.39 7.80 -2.38
N ILE A 202 0.59 8.45 -1.75
CA ILE A 202 1.34 9.55 -2.34
C ILE A 202 1.95 9.14 -3.69
N GLY A 203 2.57 7.97 -3.75
CA GLY A 203 3.14 7.44 -4.99
C GLY A 203 2.06 7.24 -6.07
N SER A 204 0.93 6.64 -5.69
CA SER A 204 -0.18 6.42 -6.61
C SER A 204 -0.79 7.71 -7.14
N ILE A 205 -0.96 8.73 -6.28
CA ILE A 205 -1.55 10.02 -6.68
C ILE A 205 -0.62 10.77 -7.63
N LEU A 206 0.69 10.76 -7.36
CA LEU A 206 1.64 11.55 -8.14
C LEU A 206 1.97 10.92 -9.49
N THR A 207 2.28 9.61 -9.56
CA THR A 207 2.91 9.06 -10.77
C THR A 207 2.58 7.62 -11.13
N PHE A 208 2.27 6.75 -10.15
CA PHE A 208 2.34 5.30 -10.41
C PHE A 208 1.01 4.64 -10.77
N SER A 209 -0.12 5.35 -10.69
CA SER A 209 -1.41 4.74 -11.01
C SER A 209 -1.97 5.27 -12.34
N PRO A 210 -2.00 4.44 -13.40
CA PRO A 210 -2.70 4.78 -14.65
C PRO A 210 -4.17 5.10 -14.42
N LEU A 211 -4.80 4.46 -13.42
CA LEU A 211 -6.19 4.74 -13.05
C LEU A 211 -6.39 6.21 -12.64
N ILE A 212 -5.42 6.80 -11.94
CA ILE A 212 -5.48 8.23 -11.57
C ILE A 212 -5.11 9.11 -12.76
N SER A 213 -4.00 8.83 -13.45
CA SER A 213 -3.51 9.69 -14.53
C SER A 213 -4.47 9.80 -15.71
N ASN A 214 -5.25 8.76 -15.97
CA ASN A 214 -6.25 8.76 -17.04
C ASN A 214 -7.58 9.38 -16.62
N SER A 215 -7.83 9.50 -15.31
CA SER A 215 -9.13 9.96 -14.78
C SER A 215 -9.12 11.37 -14.24
N PHE A 216 -7.95 11.89 -13.86
CA PHE A 216 -7.80 13.20 -13.22
C PHE A 216 -6.68 14.00 -13.89
N ASP A 217 -6.93 15.25 -14.22
CA ASP A 217 -5.91 16.16 -14.73
C ASP A 217 -4.84 16.44 -13.66
N ASN A 218 -3.70 16.94 -14.10
CA ASN A 218 -2.54 17.18 -13.22
C ASN A 218 -2.86 18.18 -12.11
N GLN A 219 -3.65 19.24 -12.40
CA GLN A 219 -3.98 20.25 -11.40
C GLN A 219 -4.82 19.64 -10.28
N THR A 220 -5.86 18.90 -10.62
CA THR A 220 -6.71 18.17 -9.66
C THR A 220 -5.89 17.20 -8.82
N ARG A 221 -4.97 16.44 -9.44
CA ARG A 221 -4.08 15.50 -8.73
C ARG A 221 -3.20 16.20 -7.71
N TYR A 222 -2.57 17.32 -8.08
CA TYR A 222 -1.72 18.08 -7.15
C TYR A 222 -2.53 18.73 -6.02
N ILE A 223 -3.76 19.18 -6.26
CA ILE A 223 -4.63 19.69 -5.20
C ILE A 223 -4.99 18.56 -4.22
N ILE A 224 -5.43 17.41 -4.71
CA ILE A 224 -5.74 16.23 -3.87
C ILE A 224 -4.51 15.83 -3.07
N PHE A 225 -3.34 15.70 -3.70
CA PHE A 225 -2.07 15.41 -3.05
C PHE A 225 -1.75 16.40 -1.93
N GLY A 226 -1.82 17.71 -2.23
CA GLY A 226 -1.50 18.76 -1.25
C GLY A 226 -2.41 18.71 -0.03
N ILE A 227 -3.73 18.57 -0.23
CA ILE A 227 -4.70 18.47 0.87
C ILE A 227 -4.46 17.19 1.69
N CYS A 228 -4.28 16.05 1.04
CA CYS A 228 -3.98 14.78 1.71
C CYS A 228 -2.72 14.89 2.56
N LEU A 229 -1.60 15.30 1.95
CA LEU A 229 -0.31 15.38 2.62
C LEU A 229 -0.35 16.33 3.82
N PHE A 230 -0.89 17.54 3.64
CA PHE A 230 -1.01 18.52 4.71
C PHE A 230 -1.85 17.98 5.88
N SER A 231 -3.03 17.43 5.58
CA SER A 231 -3.92 16.85 6.60
C SER A 231 -3.26 15.69 7.33
N TRP A 232 -2.61 14.78 6.61
CA TRP A 232 -1.94 13.63 7.23
C TRP A 232 -0.75 14.02 8.10
N ILE A 233 0.04 15.01 7.68
CA ILE A 233 1.15 15.54 8.49
C ILE A 233 0.61 16.11 9.80
N ILE A 234 -0.46 16.91 9.76
CA ILE A 234 -1.09 17.46 10.98
C ILE A 234 -1.57 16.33 11.89
N ILE A 235 -2.31 15.36 11.34
CA ILE A 235 -2.84 14.24 12.12
C ILE A 235 -1.71 13.44 12.78
N VAL A 236 -0.64 13.12 12.02
CA VAL A 236 0.51 12.36 12.54
C VAL A 236 1.33 13.17 13.55
N ASN A 237 1.48 14.48 13.37
CA ASN A 237 2.20 15.31 14.34
C ASN A 237 1.46 15.42 15.67
N THR A 238 0.14 15.41 15.64
CA THR A 238 -0.70 15.37 16.85
C THR A 238 -0.91 13.95 17.41
N TRP A 239 -0.19 12.94 16.87
CA TRP A 239 -0.29 11.56 17.32
C TRP A 239 0.48 11.37 18.62
N GLU A 240 -0.20 11.59 19.74
CA GLU A 240 0.38 11.37 21.06
C GLU A 240 0.80 9.91 21.25
N LYS A 241 1.99 9.71 21.82
CA LYS A 241 2.39 8.38 22.29
C LYS A 241 1.36 7.97 23.36
N SER A 242 0.69 6.84 23.17
CA SER A 242 -0.04 6.23 24.28
C SER A 242 0.97 5.95 25.39
N ILE A 243 0.81 6.59 26.52
CA ILE A 243 1.53 6.23 27.74
C ILE A 243 1.02 4.83 28.07
N ILE A 244 1.81 3.81 27.74
CA ILE A 244 1.57 2.46 28.23
C ILE A 244 1.92 2.55 29.70
N THR A 245 0.92 2.79 30.52
CA THR A 245 1.01 2.54 31.96
C THR A 245 1.18 1.03 32.10
N GLN A 246 2.42 0.59 32.25
CA GLN A 246 2.70 -0.75 32.75
C GLN A 246 2.05 -0.83 34.15
N LYS A 247 0.97 -1.57 34.26
CA LYS A 247 0.49 -2.13 35.52
C LYS A 247 0.86 -3.59 35.58
#